data_938d4981f971ee55f3b79643ee61a1e6
#
_entry.id   938d4981f971ee55f3b79643ee61a1e6
#
_cell.length_a   1.000
_cell.length_b   1.000
_cell.length_c   1.000
_cell.angle_alpha   90.00
_cell.angle_beta   90.00
_cell.angle_gamma   90.00
#
_symmetry.space_group_name_H-M   'P 1'
#
loop_
_entity.id
_entity.type
_entity.pdbx_description
1 polymer ?
#
loop_
_entity_poly.entity_id
_entity_poly.type
_entity_poly.pdbx_seq_one_letter_code
_entity_poly.pdbx_strand_id
1 'polypeptide(L)'
;MELEKVTSAIESILFAADRPVSVDRLKEVFGEEGPEEETLSEALSAIKERYLNSSFGFELREAQGGFHFVTKPENAEIIRKFLETKPFRLGRS
;
A
#
# COMPACT_ATOMS: atom_id res chain seq x y z
N MET A 1 8.91 -7.98 -17.50
CA MET A 1 8.76 -6.57 -17.11
C MET A 1 9.95 -6.14 -16.27
N GLU A 2 10.36 -4.93 -16.47
CA GLU A 2 11.45 -4.37 -15.67
C GLU A 2 11.02 -4.17 -14.23
N LEU A 3 11.96 -4.37 -13.32
CA LEU A 3 11.68 -4.25 -11.90
C LEU A 3 11.09 -2.87 -11.54
N GLU A 4 11.62 -1.82 -12.12
CA GLU A 4 11.12 -0.48 -11.83
C GLU A 4 9.66 -0.31 -12.22
N LYS A 5 9.30 -0.85 -13.37
CA LYS A 5 7.91 -0.76 -13.82
C LYS A 5 6.99 -1.59 -12.98
N VAL A 6 7.46 -2.77 -12.58
CA VAL A 6 6.69 -3.63 -11.70
C VAL A 6 6.48 -2.96 -10.35
N THR A 7 7.54 -2.38 -9.81
CA THR A 7 7.47 -1.70 -8.52
C THR A 7 6.47 -0.55 -8.57
N SER A 8 6.54 0.26 -9.62
CA SER A 8 5.61 1.37 -9.76
C SER A 8 4.17 0.90 -9.88
N ALA A 9 3.95 -0.16 -10.65
CA ALA A 9 2.59 -0.69 -10.82
C ALA A 9 2.05 -1.24 -9.51
N ILE A 10 2.87 -1.99 -8.78
CA ILE A 10 2.43 -2.55 -7.51
C ILE A 10 2.14 -1.44 -6.51
N GLU A 11 3.00 -0.45 -6.45
CA GLU A 11 2.77 0.68 -5.55
C GLU A 11 1.43 1.34 -5.85
N SER A 12 1.11 1.51 -7.13
CA SER A 12 -0.16 2.10 -7.54
C SER A 12 -1.34 1.24 -7.13
N ILE A 13 -1.21 -0.07 -7.32
CA ILE A 13 -2.27 -1.01 -6.94
C ILE A 13 -2.52 -0.94 -5.44
N LEU A 14 -1.44 -0.94 -4.65
CA LEU A 14 -1.56 -0.91 -3.20
C LEU A 14 -2.14 0.40 -2.72
N PHE A 15 -1.80 1.50 -3.38
CA PHE A 15 -2.36 2.80 -3.03
C PHE A 15 -3.87 2.83 -3.30
N ALA A 16 -4.29 2.20 -4.39
CA ALA A 16 -5.70 2.20 -4.76
C ALA A 16 -6.51 1.18 -3.98
N ALA A 17 -5.86 0.20 -3.37
CA ALA A 17 -6.56 -0.89 -2.70
C ALA A 17 -7.11 -0.44 -1.35
N ASP A 18 -8.29 -0.96 -1.02
CA ASP A 18 -8.91 -0.65 0.27
C ASP A 18 -8.78 -1.81 1.26
N ARG A 19 -8.01 -2.83 0.92
CA ARG A 19 -7.77 -3.98 1.78
C ARG A 19 -6.45 -4.62 1.37
N PRO A 20 -5.88 -5.48 2.21
CA PRO A 20 -4.62 -6.13 1.86
C PRO A 20 -4.70 -6.90 0.55
N VAL A 21 -3.62 -6.85 -0.22
CA VAL A 21 -3.54 -7.49 -1.53
C VAL A 21 -2.50 -8.59 -1.45
N SER A 22 -2.89 -9.82 -1.79
CA SER A 22 -1.98 -10.96 -1.75
C SER A 22 -1.10 -11.01 -2.98
N VAL A 23 0.00 -11.75 -2.88
CA VAL A 23 0.86 -11.98 -4.04
C VAL A 23 0.08 -12.69 -5.13
N ASP A 24 -0.77 -13.64 -4.76
CA ASP A 24 -1.59 -14.33 -5.75
C ASP A 24 -2.50 -13.38 -6.49
N ARG A 25 -3.07 -12.42 -5.78
CA ARG A 25 -3.91 -11.42 -6.44
C ARG A 25 -3.11 -10.56 -7.41
N LEU A 26 -1.89 -10.20 -7.01
CA LEU A 26 -1.02 -9.44 -7.90
C LEU A 26 -0.71 -10.23 -9.16
N LYS A 27 -0.45 -11.53 -9.00
CA LYS A 27 -0.19 -12.37 -10.16
C LYS A 27 -1.37 -12.41 -11.11
N GLU A 28 -2.56 -12.48 -10.55
CA GLU A 28 -3.79 -12.46 -11.37
C GLU A 28 -3.90 -11.17 -12.17
N VAL A 29 -3.63 -10.06 -11.50
CA VAL A 29 -3.77 -8.76 -12.13
C VAL A 29 -2.78 -8.58 -13.27
N PHE A 30 -1.53 -9.01 -13.07
CA PHE A 30 -0.53 -8.89 -14.12
C PHE A 30 -0.73 -9.89 -15.26
N GLY A 31 -1.34 -11.04 -14.96
CA GLY A 31 -1.60 -12.02 -15.99
C GLY A 31 -0.39 -12.88 -16.32
N GLU A 32 -0.55 -13.73 -17.32
CA GLU A 32 0.49 -14.70 -17.67
C GLU A 32 1.76 -14.06 -18.18
N GLU A 33 1.63 -12.89 -18.81
CA GLU A 33 2.78 -12.19 -19.35
C GLU A 33 3.41 -11.27 -18.32
N GLY A 34 2.95 -11.34 -17.10
CA GLY A 34 3.46 -10.50 -16.05
C GLY A 34 4.77 -10.98 -15.46
N PRO A 35 5.24 -10.29 -14.43
CA PRO A 35 6.52 -10.62 -13.81
C PRO A 35 6.45 -11.94 -13.05
N GLU A 36 7.61 -12.54 -12.88
CA GLU A 36 7.71 -13.75 -12.08
C GLU A 36 7.57 -13.41 -10.60
N GLU A 37 7.27 -14.44 -9.83
CA GLU A 37 7.04 -14.25 -8.40
C GLU A 37 8.24 -13.63 -7.71
N GLU A 38 9.43 -13.99 -8.16
CA GLU A 38 10.66 -13.43 -7.62
C GLU A 38 10.70 -11.90 -7.79
N THR A 39 10.32 -11.44 -8.97
CA THR A 39 10.30 -10.01 -9.26
C THR A 39 9.24 -9.32 -8.42
N LEU A 40 8.09 -9.97 -8.22
CA LEU A 40 7.06 -9.41 -7.35
C LEU A 40 7.57 -9.25 -5.93
N SER A 41 8.27 -10.27 -5.43
CA SER A 41 8.83 -10.20 -4.08
C SER A 41 9.85 -9.09 -3.95
N GLU A 42 10.72 -8.95 -4.95
CA GLU A 42 11.70 -7.88 -4.94
C GLU A 42 11.05 -6.51 -4.94
N ALA A 43 10.00 -6.36 -5.74
CA ALA A 43 9.29 -5.09 -5.81
C ALA A 43 8.64 -4.75 -4.48
N LEU A 44 8.00 -5.75 -3.86
CA LEU A 44 7.36 -5.52 -2.56
C LEU A 44 8.37 -5.17 -1.49
N SER A 45 9.53 -5.83 -1.51
CA SER A 45 10.61 -5.50 -0.58
C SER A 45 11.11 -4.09 -0.78
N ALA A 46 11.26 -3.67 -2.03
CA ALA A 46 11.73 -2.34 -2.34
C ALA A 46 10.75 -1.28 -1.86
N ILE A 47 9.46 -1.53 -2.04
CA ILE A 47 8.44 -0.59 -1.56
C ILE A 47 8.46 -0.52 -0.04
N LYS A 48 8.54 -1.69 0.61
CA LYS A 48 8.57 -1.74 2.06
C LYS A 48 9.75 -0.93 2.61
N GLU A 49 10.92 -1.12 2.01
CA GLU A 49 12.11 -0.40 2.46
C GLU A 49 11.98 1.10 2.25
N ARG A 50 11.41 1.48 1.11
CA ARG A 50 11.26 2.90 0.81
C ARG A 50 10.44 3.60 1.88
N TYR A 51 9.37 2.98 2.33
CA TYR A 51 8.45 3.62 3.28
C TYR A 51 8.80 3.36 4.73
N LEU A 52 9.90 2.65 4.98
CA LEU A 52 10.45 2.60 6.34
C LEU A 52 11.08 3.93 6.73
N ASN A 53 11.40 4.74 5.75
CA ASN A 53 11.97 6.06 6.02
C ASN A 53 11.01 6.86 6.87
N SER A 54 11.52 7.45 7.94
CA SER A 54 10.69 8.14 8.92
C SER A 54 10.04 9.41 8.39
N SER A 55 10.49 9.91 7.24
CA SER A 55 9.89 11.13 6.71
C SER A 55 8.56 10.89 5.99
N PHE A 56 8.17 9.64 5.81
CA PHE A 56 6.88 9.34 5.18
C PHE A 56 5.82 9.05 6.23
N GLY A 57 4.58 9.40 5.91
CA GLY A 57 3.48 9.26 6.85
C GLY A 57 2.81 7.89 6.87
N PHE A 58 3.13 7.04 5.91
CA PHE A 58 2.56 5.70 5.88
C PHE A 58 3.65 4.69 5.52
N GLU A 59 3.32 3.42 5.70
CA GLU A 59 4.27 2.35 5.46
C GLU A 59 3.54 1.15 4.89
N LEU A 60 4.30 0.23 4.31
CA LEU A 60 3.74 -1.00 3.78
C LEU A 60 3.80 -2.07 4.85
N ARG A 61 2.66 -2.65 5.15
CA ARG A 61 2.55 -3.69 6.18
C ARG A 61 2.02 -4.96 5.57
N GLU A 62 2.59 -6.07 6.00
CA GLU A 62 2.11 -7.39 5.61
C GLU A 62 1.19 -7.91 6.70
N ALA A 63 -0.04 -8.24 6.35
CA ALA A 63 -1.03 -8.71 7.32
C ALA A 63 -2.09 -9.51 6.60
N GLN A 64 -2.60 -10.53 7.28
CA GLN A 64 -3.71 -11.31 6.77
C GLN A 64 -3.49 -11.86 5.37
N GLY A 65 -2.27 -12.29 5.12
CA GLY A 65 -1.93 -12.88 3.84
C GLY A 65 -1.75 -11.90 2.69
N GLY A 66 -1.67 -10.62 2.98
CA GLY A 66 -1.52 -9.63 1.93
C GLY A 66 -0.72 -8.43 2.40
N PHE A 67 -0.58 -7.47 1.48
CA PHE A 67 0.18 -6.25 1.73
C PHE A 67 -0.75 -5.05 1.66
N HIS A 68 -0.51 -4.09 2.52
CA HIS A 68 -1.41 -2.95 2.65
C HIS A 68 -0.64 -1.73 3.15
N PHE A 69 -0.90 -0.58 2.56
CA PHE A 69 -0.38 0.67 3.10
C PHE A 69 -1.18 1.05 4.32
N VAL A 70 -0.49 1.38 5.40
CA VAL A 70 -1.14 1.83 6.64
C VAL A 70 -0.43 3.08 7.11
N THR A 71 -1.14 3.93 7.82
CA THR A 71 -0.52 5.11 8.40
C THR A 71 0.41 4.70 9.53
N LYS A 72 1.47 5.49 9.73
CA LYS A 72 2.43 5.16 10.78
C LYS A 72 1.84 5.47 12.16
N PRO A 73 2.14 4.62 13.14
CA PRO A 73 1.54 4.77 14.48
C PRO A 73 1.76 6.14 15.12
N GLU A 74 2.90 6.78 14.82
CA GLU A 74 3.19 8.08 15.42
C GLU A 74 2.21 9.15 14.98
N ASN A 75 1.45 8.90 13.93
CA ASN A 75 0.47 9.86 13.42
C ASN A 75 -0.95 9.54 13.86
N ALA A 76 -1.12 8.53 14.71
CA ALA A 76 -2.47 8.07 15.07
C ALA A 76 -3.29 9.17 15.70
N GLU A 77 -2.67 9.99 16.55
CA GLU A 77 -3.40 11.02 17.27
C GLU A 77 -3.94 12.09 16.33
N ILE A 78 -3.12 12.54 15.39
CA ILE A 78 -3.55 13.58 14.48
C ILE A 78 -4.63 13.05 13.52
N ILE A 79 -4.51 11.77 13.16
CA ILE A 79 -5.51 11.16 12.30
C ILE A 79 -6.85 11.04 13.02
N ARG A 80 -6.80 10.65 14.29
CA ARG A 80 -8.02 10.56 15.09
C ARG A 80 -8.72 11.90 15.17
N LYS A 81 -7.95 12.97 15.37
CA LYS A 81 -8.51 14.31 15.41
C LYS A 81 -9.16 14.68 14.08
N PHE A 82 -8.50 14.35 12.99
CA PHE A 82 -9.04 14.61 11.67
C PHE A 82 -10.39 13.94 11.47
N LEU A 83 -10.47 12.67 11.88
CA LEU A 83 -11.70 11.90 11.71
C LEU A 83 -12.82 12.42 12.61
N GLU A 84 -12.47 12.87 13.79
CA GLU A 84 -13.47 13.39 14.74
C GLU A 84 -14.00 14.76 14.36
N THR A 85 -13.14 15.59 13.77
CA THR A 85 -13.55 16.93 13.38
C THR A 85 -14.13 16.98 11.99
N LYS A 86 -14.40 15.85 11.40
CA LYS A 86 -14.97 15.78 10.07
C LYS A 86 -16.28 16.52 10.08
N PRO A 87 -16.41 17.49 9.28
CA PRO A 87 -17.61 18.32 9.29
C PRO A 87 -18.82 17.62 8.71
N PHE A 88 -18.60 17.31 8.54
CA PHE A 88 -19.39 16.86 7.96
C PHE A 88 -20.22 16.64 8.25
N ARG A 89 -20.11 16.71 8.44
CA ARG A 89 -20.71 16.62 8.49
C ARG A 89 -21.16 17.24 7.84
N LEU A 90 -20.97 17.76 7.24
CA LEU A 90 -21.26 18.48 6.65
C LEU A 90 -22.02 18.40 6.33
N GLY A 91 -22.32 18.27 6.49
CA GLY A 91 -23.17 18.22 6.18
C GLY A 91 -23.70 17.93 5.86
N ARG A 92 -24.03 17.82 5.86
CA ARG A 92 -24.68 17.54 5.65
C ARG A 92 -25.19 17.43 5.69
N SER A 93 -25.09 17.54 5.57
CA SER A 93 -25.62 17.56 5.66
C SER A 93 -25.92 17.60 5.69
#